data_a52d743504194a289ff3d8b9c2f46ca4
#
_entry.id   a52d743504194a289ff3d8b9c2f46ca4
#
_cell.length_a   1.000
_cell.length_b   1.000
_cell.length_c   1.000
_cell.angle_alpha   90.00
_cell.angle_beta   90.00
_cell.angle_gamma   90.00
#
_symmetry.space_group_name_H-M   'P 1'
#
loop_
_entity.id
_entity.type
_entity.pdbx_description
1 polymer ?
#
loop_
_entity_poly.entity_id
_entity_poly.type
_entity_poly.pdbx_seq_one_letter_code
_entity_poly.pdbx_strand_id
1 'polypeptide(L)'
;MSSPNLRTTLLRALIAVLALLLPSLAAPRMARADAAHDPLVVRTDRGWVRGAAHGDGVRVFQGIPFAAPPTGKLRWRPPRPADRWPGVRDATAPARPCPQLPLRLLPDGGPVLPGESNRTGSTTEDCLYLNVWTPARTGGRSLPVLVWLHGGGNAYGAGSDYDGSALTARGVVVVTVNYRLGSLGFLAHPALSSESEDHASGDYGLMDQQAALRWVRANIGAFGGDHGRVTLGGQSAGSVDTCAHIASPTAEGLFQRAIQQSGSCASGGGLTPLTLGAAEQRGSDFAASVGCADPRTAATCLRALPTAELLRATGSGAASLWGPNTGPHILPRAPRRAWAEGRVNAVPTLNGNTHDEYRYFTALYVDLLGGGPLTPASYAALIGLQHGDRAAAVLHTYPASAYPSPNLAYSAVNTDQRFACPARADSRLYATRAPVYAYEFHDPQAPPFIPAPHTPQGAFHASELAYLFPMDSLRLTPAQRRLSATMTAYWARFAATGDPNGSRTPAWPRHTAPGDRVQVLAPDRVAPTTGFAADHHCAFWSPSPASRTTVP
;
A
#
# COMPACT_ATOMS: atom_id res chain seq x y z
N MET A 1 -34.37 11.46 -87.50
CA MET A 1 -33.22 10.95 -86.73
C MET A 1 -33.18 11.72 -85.42
N SER A 2 -33.73 11.13 -84.36
CA SER A 2 -34.02 11.79 -83.08
C SER A 2 -32.88 11.46 -82.12
N SER A 3 -32.25 12.46 -81.55
CA SER A 3 -31.23 12.36 -80.50
C SER A 3 -31.86 11.97 -79.15
N PRO A 4 -31.25 11.04 -78.36
CA PRO A 4 -31.77 10.65 -77.06
C PRO A 4 -31.46 11.66 -75.94
N ASN A 5 -32.36 11.77 -75.03
CA ASN A 5 -32.50 12.73 -73.95
C ASN A 5 -31.30 12.73 -72.92
N LEU A 6 -30.64 13.84 -72.86
CA LEU A 6 -29.55 14.17 -71.90
C LEU A 6 -30.02 14.18 -70.43
N ARG A 7 -31.32 14.20 -70.17
CA ARG A 7 -31.91 14.24 -68.82
C ARG A 7 -31.91 12.90 -68.06
N THR A 8 -31.94 11.77 -68.77
CA THR A 8 -31.96 10.43 -68.16
C THR A 8 -30.60 9.93 -67.74
N THR A 9 -29.52 10.47 -68.31
CA THR A 9 -28.14 10.08 -67.97
C THR A 9 -27.67 10.80 -66.71
N LEU A 10 -28.07 12.05 -66.47
CA LEU A 10 -27.73 12.82 -65.27
C LEU A 10 -28.47 12.32 -64.00
N LEU A 11 -29.71 11.81 -64.15
CA LEU A 11 -30.47 11.27 -63.01
C LEU A 11 -29.92 9.92 -62.50
N ARG A 12 -29.32 9.10 -63.39
CA ARG A 12 -28.66 7.83 -63.02
C ARG A 12 -27.29 8.05 -62.42
N ALA A 13 -26.56 9.11 -62.76
CA ALA A 13 -25.28 9.46 -62.15
C ALA A 13 -25.46 10.02 -60.73
N LEU A 14 -26.56 10.79 -60.47
CA LEU A 14 -26.82 11.31 -59.13
C LEU A 14 -27.26 10.22 -58.12
N ILE A 15 -28.01 9.20 -58.58
CA ILE A 15 -28.41 8.08 -57.71
C ILE A 15 -27.24 7.16 -57.39
N ALA A 16 -26.25 6.99 -58.30
CA ALA A 16 -25.04 6.20 -58.03
C ALA A 16 -24.08 6.89 -57.05
N VAL A 17 -24.00 8.22 -57.00
CA VAL A 17 -23.14 8.98 -56.04
C VAL A 17 -23.80 9.06 -54.66
N LEU A 18 -25.14 9.07 -54.55
CA LEU A 18 -25.82 9.05 -53.24
C LEU A 18 -25.80 7.69 -52.55
N ALA A 19 -25.58 6.58 -53.28
CA ALA A 19 -25.49 5.22 -52.72
C ALA A 19 -24.10 4.91 -52.16
N LEU A 20 -23.06 5.70 -52.45
CA LEU A 20 -21.70 5.52 -51.95
C LEU A 20 -21.35 6.31 -50.67
N LEU A 21 -22.30 7.13 -50.15
CA LEU A 21 -22.09 7.97 -48.96
C LEU A 21 -22.83 7.47 -47.70
N LEU A 22 -23.34 6.23 -47.66
CA LEU A 22 -24.13 5.69 -46.56
C LEU A 22 -23.60 4.39 -45.89
N PRO A 23 -22.30 4.15 -45.71
CA PRO A 23 -21.90 3.07 -44.82
C PRO A 23 -21.03 3.52 -43.63
N SER A 24 -21.24 4.69 -43.04
CA SER A 24 -20.37 5.09 -41.89
C SER A 24 -21.09 5.30 -40.55
N LEU A 25 -22.40 5.05 -40.49
CA LEU A 25 -23.16 5.26 -39.22
C LEU A 25 -23.59 3.97 -38.51
N ALA A 26 -23.35 2.80 -39.07
CA ALA A 26 -23.72 1.49 -38.47
C ALA A 26 -22.59 0.85 -37.63
N ALA A 27 -21.33 1.18 -37.89
CA ALA A 27 -20.18 0.55 -37.23
C ALA A 27 -20.10 0.84 -35.70
N PRO A 28 -20.43 2.04 -35.15
CA PRO A 28 -20.32 2.24 -33.72
C PRO A 28 -21.44 1.57 -32.89
N ARG A 29 -22.55 1.18 -33.47
CA ARG A 29 -23.63 0.49 -32.76
C ARG A 29 -23.41 -1.01 -32.60
N MET A 30 -22.84 -1.71 -33.61
CA MET A 30 -22.50 -3.12 -33.51
C MET A 30 -21.38 -3.37 -32.49
N ALA A 31 -20.32 -2.57 -32.49
CA ALA A 31 -19.25 -2.68 -31.50
C ALA A 31 -19.73 -2.46 -30.05
N ARG A 32 -20.81 -1.69 -29.83
CA ARG A 32 -21.43 -1.51 -28.52
C ARG A 32 -22.30 -2.67 -28.07
N ALA A 33 -22.99 -3.34 -28.98
CA ALA A 33 -23.86 -4.47 -28.65
C ALA A 33 -23.06 -5.71 -28.29
N ASP A 34 -21.96 -6.00 -29.01
CA ASP A 34 -21.08 -7.14 -28.70
C ASP A 34 -20.29 -6.95 -27.39
N ALA A 35 -19.87 -5.72 -27.08
CA ALA A 35 -19.18 -5.40 -25.82
C ALA A 35 -20.06 -5.62 -24.58
N ALA A 36 -21.37 -5.51 -24.68
CA ALA A 36 -22.28 -5.71 -23.55
C ALA A 36 -22.48 -7.17 -23.13
N HIS A 37 -22.07 -8.12 -23.98
CA HIS A 37 -22.18 -9.58 -23.72
C HIS A 37 -20.84 -10.23 -23.38
N ASP A 38 -19.70 -9.54 -23.55
CA ASP A 38 -18.39 -10.04 -23.20
C ASP A 38 -18.15 -9.85 -21.69
N PRO A 39 -18.01 -10.96 -20.91
CA PRO A 39 -17.79 -10.86 -19.47
C PRO A 39 -16.45 -10.19 -19.10
N LEU A 40 -15.52 -10.05 -20.05
CA LEU A 40 -14.25 -9.36 -19.89
C LEU A 40 -14.36 -7.85 -20.19
N VAL A 41 -15.52 -7.35 -20.58
CA VAL A 41 -15.73 -5.92 -20.84
C VAL A 41 -16.66 -5.32 -19.80
N VAL A 42 -16.18 -4.33 -19.06
CA VAL A 42 -16.88 -3.70 -17.94
C VAL A 42 -16.96 -2.20 -18.17
N ARG A 43 -18.10 -1.59 -17.82
CA ARG A 43 -18.31 -0.15 -17.91
C ARG A 43 -17.97 0.53 -16.59
N THR A 44 -17.07 1.50 -16.64
CA THR A 44 -16.81 2.45 -15.55
C THR A 44 -17.51 3.78 -15.81
N ASP A 45 -17.49 4.70 -14.86
CA ASP A 45 -18.00 6.06 -15.01
C ASP A 45 -17.23 6.89 -16.06
N ARG A 46 -16.01 6.45 -16.44
CA ARG A 46 -15.14 7.12 -17.41
C ARG A 46 -15.17 6.50 -18.80
N GLY A 47 -15.49 5.24 -18.93
CA GLY A 47 -15.52 4.49 -20.20
C GLY A 47 -15.55 2.99 -20.00
N TRP A 48 -15.47 2.24 -21.09
CA TRP A 48 -15.39 0.80 -21.06
C TRP A 48 -13.94 0.34 -20.89
N VAL A 49 -13.74 -0.75 -20.15
CA VAL A 49 -12.45 -1.40 -19.98
C VAL A 49 -12.55 -2.89 -20.35
N ARG A 50 -11.52 -3.43 -20.99
CA ARG A 50 -11.39 -4.87 -21.28
C ARG A 50 -10.28 -5.46 -20.44
N GLY A 51 -10.62 -6.41 -19.57
CA GLY A 51 -9.68 -7.21 -18.79
C GLY A 51 -9.32 -8.53 -19.47
N ALA A 52 -8.66 -9.39 -18.73
CA ALA A 52 -8.24 -10.72 -19.11
C ALA A 52 -8.79 -11.79 -18.16
N ALA A 53 -8.90 -13.04 -18.65
CA ALA A 53 -9.03 -14.20 -17.78
C ALA A 53 -7.68 -14.47 -17.10
N HIS A 54 -7.71 -14.83 -15.81
CA HIS A 54 -6.52 -15.16 -15.05
C HIS A 54 -6.76 -16.47 -14.27
N GLY A 55 -6.11 -17.54 -14.72
CA GLY A 55 -6.30 -18.88 -14.14
C GLY A 55 -7.78 -19.31 -14.09
N ASP A 56 -8.07 -20.27 -13.23
CA ASP A 56 -9.40 -20.85 -13.12
C ASP A 56 -10.37 -19.95 -12.32
N GLY A 57 -11.27 -19.31 -13.05
CA GLY A 57 -12.40 -18.61 -12.46
C GLY A 57 -12.13 -17.19 -11.94
N VAL A 58 -11.01 -16.55 -12.32
CA VAL A 58 -10.67 -15.16 -12.01
C VAL A 58 -10.62 -14.32 -13.27
N ARG A 59 -11.11 -13.08 -13.20
CA ARG A 59 -10.90 -12.03 -14.19
C ARG A 59 -10.04 -10.95 -13.58
N VAL A 60 -9.11 -10.42 -14.34
CA VAL A 60 -8.27 -9.30 -13.92
C VAL A 60 -8.40 -8.14 -14.89
N PHE A 61 -8.50 -6.95 -14.34
CA PHE A 61 -8.51 -5.68 -15.06
C PHE A 61 -7.37 -4.83 -14.50
N GLN A 62 -6.36 -4.56 -15.31
CA GLN A 62 -5.12 -3.89 -14.87
C GLN A 62 -4.93 -2.56 -15.59
N GLY A 63 -4.31 -1.59 -14.92
CA GLY A 63 -4.04 -0.30 -15.53
C GLY A 63 -5.29 0.55 -15.79
N ILE A 64 -6.27 0.51 -14.88
CA ILE A 64 -7.44 1.38 -14.94
C ILE A 64 -7.09 2.73 -14.32
N PRO A 65 -7.17 3.87 -15.05
CA PRO A 65 -6.89 5.17 -14.46
C PRO A 65 -8.01 5.57 -13.49
N PHE A 66 -7.65 5.88 -12.25
CA PHE A 66 -8.59 6.41 -11.26
C PHE A 66 -8.49 7.94 -11.11
N ALA A 67 -7.39 8.52 -11.58
CA ALA A 67 -7.15 9.96 -11.59
C ALA A 67 -6.37 10.37 -12.85
N ALA A 68 -6.40 11.66 -13.17
CA ALA A 68 -5.60 12.25 -14.22
C ALA A 68 -4.11 12.19 -13.87
N PRO A 69 -3.21 12.06 -14.86
CA PRO A 69 -1.77 12.07 -14.63
C PRO A 69 -1.33 13.33 -13.87
N PRO A 70 -0.64 13.21 -12.72
CA PRO A 70 -0.20 14.35 -11.91
C PRO A 70 1.08 14.99 -12.46
N THR A 71 1.10 15.34 -13.75
CA THR A 71 2.24 15.83 -14.50
C THR A 71 2.24 17.36 -14.63
N GLY A 72 3.41 17.98 -14.83
CA GLY A 72 3.55 19.39 -15.12
C GLY A 72 2.90 20.27 -14.05
N LYS A 73 1.85 21.03 -14.41
CA LYS A 73 1.12 21.90 -13.49
C LYS A 73 0.32 21.15 -12.42
N LEU A 74 0.10 19.84 -12.60
CA LEU A 74 -0.61 18.99 -11.65
C LEU A 74 0.35 18.30 -10.66
N ARG A 75 1.66 18.39 -10.87
CA ARG A 75 2.67 17.91 -9.91
C ARG A 75 2.48 18.67 -8.59
N TRP A 76 2.43 17.93 -7.46
CA TRP A 76 2.12 18.46 -6.12
C TRP A 76 0.80 19.24 -6.08
N ARG A 77 -0.23 18.64 -6.69
CA ARG A 77 -1.63 19.06 -6.56
C ARG A 77 -2.49 17.87 -6.13
N PRO A 78 -3.64 18.10 -5.51
CA PRO A 78 -4.64 17.06 -5.29
C PRO A 78 -4.98 16.33 -6.59
N PRO A 79 -5.24 15.00 -6.55
CA PRO A 79 -5.59 14.24 -7.74
C PRO A 79 -6.90 14.74 -8.34
N ARG A 80 -6.93 14.84 -9.67
CA ARG A 80 -8.14 15.20 -10.43
C ARG A 80 -8.75 13.95 -11.04
N PRO A 81 -10.07 13.92 -11.30
CA PRO A 81 -10.70 12.81 -11.98
C PRO A 81 -10.05 12.54 -13.34
N ALA A 82 -9.88 11.25 -13.68
CA ALA A 82 -9.39 10.86 -15.00
C ALA A 82 -10.35 11.36 -16.11
N ASP A 83 -9.81 11.63 -17.28
CA ASP A 83 -10.61 11.97 -18.45
C ASP A 83 -11.47 10.78 -18.90
N ARG A 84 -12.59 11.08 -19.55
CA ARG A 84 -13.41 10.07 -20.22
C ARG A 84 -12.71 9.62 -21.50
N TRP A 85 -12.79 8.32 -21.80
CA TRP A 85 -12.27 7.78 -23.05
C TRP A 85 -13.37 7.18 -23.94
N PRO A 86 -13.21 7.31 -25.26
CA PRO A 86 -14.10 6.65 -26.22
C PRO A 86 -13.74 5.16 -26.34
N GLY A 87 -14.70 4.35 -26.80
CA GLY A 87 -14.48 2.93 -27.07
C GLY A 87 -14.18 2.10 -25.82
N VAL A 88 -13.46 1.00 -26.02
CA VAL A 88 -13.04 0.06 -24.98
C VAL A 88 -11.54 0.21 -24.77
N ARG A 89 -11.13 0.62 -23.55
CA ARG A 89 -9.74 0.71 -23.14
C ARG A 89 -9.20 -0.68 -22.82
N ASP A 90 -8.03 -0.99 -23.29
CA ASP A 90 -7.31 -2.20 -22.88
C ASP A 90 -6.86 -2.09 -21.42
N ALA A 91 -7.24 -3.07 -20.62
CA ALA A 91 -6.90 -3.23 -19.21
C ALA A 91 -6.39 -4.67 -18.94
N THR A 92 -5.64 -5.23 -19.89
CA THR A 92 -5.08 -6.60 -19.80
C THR A 92 -3.67 -6.61 -19.21
N ALA A 93 -3.00 -5.45 -19.12
CA ALA A 93 -1.66 -5.30 -18.59
C ALA A 93 -1.58 -4.19 -17.53
N PRO A 94 -0.70 -4.33 -16.51
CA PRO A 94 -0.54 -3.31 -15.48
C PRO A 94 0.06 -2.02 -16.06
N ALA A 95 -0.35 -0.90 -15.49
CA ALA A 95 0.29 0.39 -15.76
C ALA A 95 1.69 0.44 -15.11
N ARG A 96 2.50 1.38 -15.56
CA ARG A 96 3.81 1.63 -14.96
C ARG A 96 3.66 2.07 -13.50
N PRO A 97 4.61 1.69 -12.62
CA PRO A 97 4.65 2.17 -11.25
C PRO A 97 4.87 3.68 -11.19
N CYS A 98 4.51 4.31 -10.08
CA CYS A 98 4.85 5.71 -9.84
C CYS A 98 6.36 5.91 -9.77
N PRO A 99 6.84 7.16 -10.00
CA PRO A 99 8.28 7.43 -10.07
C PRO A 99 9.01 6.91 -8.85
N GLN A 100 10.01 6.09 -9.10
CA GLN A 100 10.87 5.46 -8.10
C GLN A 100 12.17 4.96 -8.74
N LEU A 101 13.26 4.98 -8.00
CA LEU A 101 14.51 4.38 -8.44
C LEU A 101 14.40 2.84 -8.38
N PRO A 102 15.14 2.11 -9.24
CA PRO A 102 15.27 0.68 -9.09
C PRO A 102 15.90 0.35 -7.72
N LEU A 103 15.27 -0.54 -6.97
CA LEU A 103 15.79 -0.97 -5.67
C LEU A 103 16.78 -2.13 -5.85
N ARG A 104 17.91 -1.85 -6.50
CA ARG A 104 18.99 -2.80 -6.81
C ARG A 104 20.12 -2.65 -5.79
N LEU A 105 19.92 -3.15 -4.58
CA LEU A 105 20.86 -3.01 -3.49
C LEU A 105 21.68 -4.29 -3.23
N LEU A 106 21.37 -5.40 -3.92
CA LEU A 106 22.17 -6.62 -3.79
C LEU A 106 23.48 -6.51 -4.57
N PRO A 107 24.56 -7.19 -4.16
CA PRO A 107 25.84 -7.18 -4.85
C PRO A 107 25.79 -7.59 -6.33
N ASP A 108 24.85 -8.46 -6.70
CA ASP A 108 24.57 -8.90 -8.06
C ASP A 108 23.61 -7.93 -8.82
N GLY A 109 23.23 -6.81 -8.21
CA GLY A 109 22.27 -5.87 -8.75
C GLY A 109 20.82 -6.35 -8.69
N GLY A 110 20.55 -7.43 -7.94
CA GLY A 110 19.20 -7.96 -7.74
C GLY A 110 18.30 -7.05 -6.91
N PRO A 111 16.97 -7.23 -7.00
CA PRO A 111 16.02 -6.48 -6.20
C PRO A 111 16.00 -7.01 -4.76
N VAL A 112 15.80 -6.12 -3.80
CA VAL A 112 15.68 -6.49 -2.38
C VAL A 112 14.24 -6.78 -1.95
N LEU A 113 13.26 -6.41 -2.76
CA LEU A 113 11.85 -6.75 -2.55
C LEU A 113 11.31 -7.50 -3.77
N PRO A 114 10.40 -8.45 -3.61
CA PRO A 114 9.72 -9.07 -4.74
C PRO A 114 8.87 -8.01 -5.48
N GLY A 115 8.69 -8.22 -6.79
CA GLY A 115 7.90 -7.33 -7.65
C GLY A 115 8.72 -6.71 -8.77
N GLU A 116 8.09 -6.57 -9.92
CA GLU A 116 8.72 -6.01 -11.12
C GLU A 116 9.04 -4.52 -10.96
N SER A 117 8.20 -3.78 -10.22
CA SER A 117 8.39 -2.35 -9.98
C SER A 117 9.72 -2.07 -9.27
N ASN A 118 10.11 -2.94 -8.34
CA ASN A 118 11.35 -2.80 -7.58
C ASN A 118 12.60 -3.10 -8.44
N ARG A 119 12.47 -3.89 -9.50
CA ARG A 119 13.56 -4.20 -10.43
C ARG A 119 13.81 -3.12 -11.46
N THR A 120 12.74 -2.54 -12.00
CA THR A 120 12.82 -1.65 -13.16
C THR A 120 12.83 -0.18 -12.79
N GLY A 121 12.22 0.19 -11.67
CA GLY A 121 11.96 1.58 -11.33
C GLY A 121 11.02 2.25 -12.35
N SER A 122 10.84 3.56 -12.20
CA SER A 122 10.03 4.35 -13.13
C SER A 122 10.38 5.84 -13.02
N THR A 123 10.26 6.57 -14.12
CA THR A 123 10.31 8.04 -14.13
C THR A 123 9.02 8.67 -14.64
N THR A 124 8.01 7.85 -14.98
CA THR A 124 6.72 8.37 -15.44
C THR A 124 5.83 8.80 -14.29
N GLU A 125 5.34 10.02 -14.34
CA GLU A 125 4.34 10.53 -13.39
C GLU A 125 2.91 10.18 -13.82
N ASP A 126 2.69 9.67 -15.03
CA ASP A 126 1.42 9.05 -15.43
C ASP A 126 1.32 7.64 -14.82
N CYS A 127 0.90 7.58 -13.56
CA CYS A 127 0.97 6.37 -12.75
C CYS A 127 -0.24 6.11 -11.85
N LEU A 128 -1.23 7.01 -11.81
CA LEU A 128 -2.40 6.90 -10.93
C LEU A 128 -3.42 5.90 -11.48
N TYR A 129 -3.06 4.64 -11.38
CA TYR A 129 -3.80 3.49 -11.88
C TYR A 129 -4.06 2.47 -10.79
N LEU A 130 -5.12 1.68 -10.96
CA LEU A 130 -5.44 0.56 -10.10
C LEU A 130 -5.70 -0.70 -10.91
N ASN A 131 -5.67 -1.86 -10.24
CA ASN A 131 -6.00 -3.14 -10.80
C ASN A 131 -7.17 -3.74 -10.01
N VAL A 132 -8.05 -4.48 -10.69
CA VAL A 132 -9.21 -5.16 -10.09
C VAL A 132 -9.16 -6.64 -10.41
N TRP A 133 -9.12 -7.47 -9.37
CA TRP A 133 -9.23 -8.93 -9.43
C TRP A 133 -10.64 -9.31 -8.97
N THR A 134 -11.39 -10.03 -9.79
CA THR A 134 -12.77 -10.41 -9.47
C THR A 134 -13.09 -11.83 -9.92
N PRO A 135 -13.93 -12.59 -9.20
CA PRO A 135 -14.40 -13.88 -9.67
C PRO A 135 -15.09 -13.78 -11.03
N ALA A 136 -14.85 -14.73 -11.90
CA ALA A 136 -15.49 -14.79 -13.22
C ALA A 136 -17.03 -14.85 -13.10
N ARG A 137 -17.54 -15.44 -12.02
CA ARG A 137 -18.97 -15.53 -11.70
C ARG A 137 -19.21 -15.14 -10.26
N THR A 138 -20.08 -14.18 -10.04
CA THR A 138 -20.48 -13.75 -8.68
C THR A 138 -21.72 -14.48 -8.17
N GLY A 139 -22.39 -15.26 -9.04
CA GLY A 139 -23.67 -15.90 -8.70
C GLY A 139 -24.79 -14.92 -8.37
N GLY A 140 -24.73 -13.70 -8.93
CA GLY A 140 -25.70 -12.62 -8.67
C GLY A 140 -25.51 -11.93 -7.31
N ARG A 141 -24.45 -12.26 -6.55
CA ARG A 141 -24.14 -11.63 -5.25
C ARG A 141 -23.14 -10.48 -5.44
N SER A 142 -23.33 -9.41 -4.69
CA SER A 142 -22.29 -8.39 -4.49
C SER A 142 -21.26 -8.91 -3.49
N LEU A 143 -19.99 -8.83 -3.83
CA LEU A 143 -18.87 -9.40 -3.07
C LEU A 143 -18.18 -8.35 -2.20
N PRO A 144 -17.60 -8.73 -1.05
CA PRO A 144 -16.75 -7.83 -0.28
C PRO A 144 -15.54 -7.40 -1.11
N VAL A 145 -15.03 -6.21 -0.81
CA VAL A 145 -13.90 -5.60 -1.54
C VAL A 145 -12.73 -5.41 -0.58
N LEU A 146 -11.53 -5.80 -0.99
CA LEU A 146 -10.29 -5.45 -0.34
C LEU A 146 -9.54 -4.44 -1.24
N VAL A 147 -9.33 -3.23 -0.75
CA VAL A 147 -8.44 -2.24 -1.36
C VAL A 147 -7.09 -2.35 -0.68
N TRP A 148 -6.06 -2.64 -1.45
CA TRP A 148 -4.72 -2.91 -0.94
C TRP A 148 -3.75 -1.78 -1.25
N LEU A 149 -3.11 -1.25 -0.19
CA LEU A 149 -2.04 -0.27 -0.25
C LEU A 149 -0.71 -0.99 -0.07
N HIS A 150 0.15 -0.91 -1.09
CA HIS A 150 1.46 -1.56 -1.04
C HIS A 150 2.39 -0.90 -0.02
N GLY A 151 3.38 -1.65 0.45
CA GLY A 151 4.48 -1.17 1.28
C GLY A 151 5.60 -0.53 0.46
N GLY A 152 6.80 -0.51 1.04
CA GLY A 152 7.99 0.07 0.39
C GLY A 152 8.37 1.45 0.90
N GLY A 153 7.99 1.80 2.15
CA GLY A 153 8.43 3.04 2.80
C GLY A 153 7.90 4.31 2.17
N ASN A 154 6.78 4.26 1.44
CA ASN A 154 6.26 5.34 0.59
C ASN A 154 7.29 5.83 -0.45
N ALA A 155 8.28 5.03 -0.77
CA ALA A 155 9.34 5.33 -1.73
C ALA A 155 9.38 4.36 -2.91
N TYR A 156 8.87 3.13 -2.73
CA TYR A 156 8.94 2.02 -3.67
C TYR A 156 7.63 1.23 -3.71
N GLY A 157 7.46 0.42 -4.75
CA GLY A 157 6.35 -0.50 -4.90
C GLY A 157 5.30 -0.07 -5.92
N ALA A 158 4.40 -0.97 -6.23
CA ALA A 158 3.26 -0.75 -7.11
C ALA A 158 2.12 -1.74 -6.80
N GLY A 159 0.90 -1.38 -7.18
CA GLY A 159 -0.23 -2.28 -7.10
C GLY A 159 -0.08 -3.54 -7.95
N SER A 160 0.71 -3.49 -9.01
CA SER A 160 1.01 -4.64 -9.88
C SER A 160 1.89 -5.72 -9.24
N ASP A 161 2.56 -5.42 -8.13
CA ASP A 161 3.40 -6.39 -7.43
C ASP A 161 2.58 -7.43 -6.61
N TYR A 162 1.25 -7.28 -6.58
CA TYR A 162 0.35 -8.10 -5.78
C TYR A 162 -0.67 -8.85 -6.65
N ASP A 163 -0.55 -10.17 -6.70
CA ASP A 163 -1.55 -11.04 -7.32
C ASP A 163 -2.72 -11.29 -6.37
N GLY A 164 -3.88 -10.72 -6.68
CA GLY A 164 -5.09 -10.85 -5.86
C GLY A 164 -5.84 -12.18 -6.01
N SER A 165 -5.38 -13.10 -6.87
CA SER A 165 -6.12 -14.31 -7.27
C SER A 165 -6.49 -15.22 -6.10
N ALA A 166 -5.59 -15.43 -5.13
CA ALA A 166 -5.84 -16.30 -3.98
C ALA A 166 -6.99 -15.81 -3.08
N LEU A 167 -7.08 -14.51 -2.83
CA LEU A 167 -8.19 -13.91 -2.08
C LEU A 167 -9.46 -13.84 -2.94
N THR A 168 -9.31 -13.59 -4.23
CA THR A 168 -10.42 -13.58 -5.19
C THR A 168 -11.08 -14.96 -5.30
N ALA A 169 -10.31 -16.04 -5.30
CA ALA A 169 -10.82 -17.41 -5.24
C ALA A 169 -11.65 -17.70 -3.96
N ARG A 170 -11.51 -16.87 -2.92
CA ARG A 170 -12.32 -16.91 -1.69
C ARG A 170 -13.57 -16.03 -1.74
N GLY A 171 -13.86 -15.39 -2.90
CA GLY A 171 -15.04 -14.56 -3.09
C GLY A 171 -14.85 -13.11 -2.63
N VAL A 172 -13.64 -12.57 -2.72
CA VAL A 172 -13.32 -11.16 -2.48
C VAL A 172 -12.94 -10.49 -3.79
N VAL A 173 -13.46 -9.30 -4.05
CA VAL A 173 -12.92 -8.43 -5.10
C VAL A 173 -11.69 -7.73 -4.53
N VAL A 174 -10.52 -7.93 -5.15
CA VAL A 174 -9.28 -7.29 -4.71
C VAL A 174 -8.95 -6.13 -5.63
N VAL A 175 -8.66 -4.97 -5.05
CA VAL A 175 -8.22 -3.77 -5.76
C VAL A 175 -6.84 -3.39 -5.26
N THR A 176 -5.83 -3.39 -6.14
CA THR A 176 -4.48 -2.94 -5.80
C THR A 176 -4.22 -1.59 -6.45
N VAL A 177 -3.55 -0.68 -5.72
CA VAL A 177 -3.52 0.74 -6.07
C VAL A 177 -2.09 1.24 -6.18
N ASN A 178 -1.79 2.00 -7.24
CA ASN A 178 -0.62 2.87 -7.29
C ASN A 178 -0.95 4.22 -6.63
N TYR A 179 0.00 4.82 -5.97
CA TYR A 179 -0.09 6.17 -5.41
C TYR A 179 1.27 6.86 -5.50
N ARG A 180 1.29 8.20 -5.48
CA ARG A 180 2.54 8.97 -5.56
C ARG A 180 3.44 8.68 -4.37
N LEU A 181 4.73 8.56 -4.64
CA LEU A 181 5.76 8.11 -3.72
C LEU A 181 6.83 9.18 -3.50
N GLY A 182 7.62 9.02 -2.44
CA GLY A 182 8.78 9.83 -2.13
C GLY A 182 8.46 11.32 -2.07
N SER A 183 9.38 12.15 -2.55
CA SER A 183 9.18 13.60 -2.64
C SER A 183 8.02 13.99 -3.57
N LEU A 184 7.70 13.18 -4.59
CA LEU A 184 6.56 13.47 -5.49
C LEU A 184 5.20 13.22 -4.84
N GLY A 185 5.14 12.35 -3.82
CA GLY A 185 3.92 12.04 -3.07
C GLY A 185 3.77 12.79 -1.75
N PHE A 186 4.89 13.18 -1.12
CA PHE A 186 4.88 13.63 0.27
C PHE A 186 5.69 14.91 0.55
N LEU A 187 6.18 15.62 -0.47
CA LEU A 187 6.88 16.89 -0.28
C LEU A 187 5.89 17.98 0.18
N ALA A 188 6.06 18.49 1.40
CA ALA A 188 5.47 19.74 1.85
C ALA A 188 6.46 20.88 1.63
N HIS A 189 5.97 22.08 1.25
CA HIS A 189 6.78 23.28 1.09
C HIS A 189 5.89 24.51 1.25
N PRO A 190 6.34 25.61 1.90
CA PRO A 190 5.53 26.82 2.09
C PRO A 190 4.92 27.37 0.80
N ALA A 191 5.70 27.38 -0.30
CA ALA A 191 5.20 27.82 -1.62
C ALA A 191 4.10 26.90 -2.19
N LEU A 192 4.12 25.60 -1.90
CA LEU A 192 3.06 24.67 -2.31
C LEU A 192 1.83 24.82 -1.42
N SER A 193 2.04 25.01 -0.12
CA SER A 193 0.95 25.26 0.83
C SER A 193 0.21 26.56 0.54
N SER A 194 0.92 27.61 0.12
CA SER A 194 0.29 28.90 -0.25
C SER A 194 -0.59 28.81 -1.51
N GLU A 195 -0.36 27.80 -2.37
CA GLU A 195 -1.20 27.54 -3.55
C GLU A 195 -2.43 26.67 -3.26
N SER A 196 -2.52 26.08 -2.06
CA SER A 196 -3.61 25.20 -1.63
C SER A 196 -4.70 25.98 -0.90
N GLU A 197 -5.96 25.65 -1.15
CA GLU A 197 -7.09 26.24 -0.44
C GLU A 197 -7.03 25.96 1.07
N ASP A 198 -6.46 24.82 1.46
CA ASP A 198 -6.30 24.38 2.86
C ASP A 198 -5.01 24.92 3.50
N HIS A 199 -4.22 25.72 2.80
CA HIS A 199 -2.91 26.20 3.24
C HIS A 199 -1.98 25.07 3.74
N ALA A 200 -2.03 23.90 3.08
CA ALA A 200 -1.24 22.72 3.41
C ALA A 200 -0.75 22.00 2.14
N SER A 201 0.34 21.28 2.28
CA SER A 201 0.93 20.45 1.22
C SER A 201 1.55 19.18 1.79
N GLY A 202 1.94 18.22 0.94
CA GLY A 202 2.72 17.05 1.33
C GLY A 202 1.97 15.73 1.43
N ASP A 203 0.65 15.69 1.46
CA ASP A 203 -0.13 14.45 1.62
C ASP A 203 -0.74 13.95 0.30
N TYR A 204 -0.08 14.22 -0.83
CA TYR A 204 -0.61 13.90 -2.15
C TYR A 204 -0.76 12.38 -2.37
N GLY A 205 0.15 11.56 -1.79
CA GLY A 205 0.03 10.10 -1.80
C GLY A 205 -1.23 9.61 -1.07
N LEU A 206 -1.54 10.17 0.10
CA LEU A 206 -2.79 9.87 0.80
C LEU A 206 -4.03 10.35 0.02
N MET A 207 -3.94 11.52 -0.61
CA MET A 207 -5.04 12.02 -1.46
C MET A 207 -5.30 11.09 -2.65
N ASP A 208 -4.24 10.51 -3.26
CA ASP A 208 -4.35 9.53 -4.35
C ASP A 208 -5.06 8.25 -3.88
N GLN A 209 -4.68 7.74 -2.70
CA GLN A 209 -5.31 6.57 -2.09
C GLN A 209 -6.80 6.82 -1.80
N GLN A 210 -7.16 8.02 -1.32
CA GLN A 210 -8.56 8.41 -1.13
C GLN A 210 -9.29 8.58 -2.48
N ALA A 211 -8.62 9.06 -3.53
CA ALA A 211 -9.21 9.12 -4.87
C ALA A 211 -9.50 7.72 -5.42
N ALA A 212 -8.60 6.75 -5.19
CA ALA A 212 -8.83 5.35 -5.53
C ALA A 212 -10.01 4.76 -4.74
N LEU A 213 -10.14 5.05 -3.45
CA LEU A 213 -11.30 4.63 -2.65
C LEU A 213 -12.61 5.25 -3.17
N ARG A 214 -12.61 6.52 -3.57
CA ARG A 214 -13.77 7.15 -4.23
C ARG A 214 -14.09 6.51 -5.57
N TRP A 215 -13.06 6.14 -6.36
CA TRP A 215 -13.24 5.37 -7.57
C TRP A 215 -13.90 4.00 -7.29
N VAL A 216 -13.44 3.29 -6.27
CA VAL A 216 -14.04 2.01 -5.82
C VAL A 216 -15.51 2.21 -5.48
N ARG A 217 -15.85 3.24 -4.69
CA ARG A 217 -17.24 3.56 -4.34
C ARG A 217 -18.13 3.76 -5.57
N ALA A 218 -17.61 4.41 -6.61
CA ALA A 218 -18.36 4.71 -7.82
C ALA A 218 -18.46 3.54 -8.81
N ASN A 219 -17.45 2.66 -8.87
CA ASN A 219 -17.28 1.74 -10.00
C ASN A 219 -17.31 0.26 -9.64
N ILE A 220 -17.00 -0.11 -8.38
CA ILE A 220 -16.70 -1.51 -8.05
C ILE A 220 -17.92 -2.45 -8.21
N GLY A 221 -19.13 -1.89 -8.18
CA GLY A 221 -20.37 -2.63 -8.47
C GLY A 221 -20.38 -3.26 -9.86
N ALA A 222 -19.79 -2.60 -10.86
CA ALA A 222 -19.68 -3.13 -12.21
C ALA A 222 -18.74 -4.36 -12.30
N PHE A 223 -17.83 -4.49 -11.33
CA PHE A 223 -16.93 -5.64 -11.19
C PHE A 223 -17.47 -6.72 -10.22
N GLY A 224 -18.71 -6.55 -9.73
CA GLY A 224 -19.36 -7.47 -8.80
C GLY A 224 -19.02 -7.23 -7.32
N GLY A 225 -18.36 -6.12 -6.99
CA GLY A 225 -18.04 -5.74 -5.62
C GLY A 225 -19.15 -4.91 -4.96
N ASP A 226 -19.17 -4.89 -3.64
CA ASP A 226 -20.08 -4.09 -2.81
C ASP A 226 -19.33 -2.91 -2.20
N HIS A 227 -19.65 -1.70 -2.63
CA HIS A 227 -19.05 -0.47 -2.12
C HIS A 227 -19.41 -0.17 -0.64
N GLY A 228 -20.42 -0.84 -0.09
CA GLY A 228 -20.76 -0.81 1.34
C GLY A 228 -19.99 -1.84 2.18
N ARG A 229 -19.15 -2.68 1.57
CA ARG A 229 -18.32 -3.69 2.23
C ARG A 229 -16.86 -3.61 1.78
N VAL A 230 -16.28 -2.43 1.89
CA VAL A 230 -14.89 -2.14 1.56
C VAL A 230 -14.01 -2.32 2.80
N THR A 231 -12.97 -3.12 2.67
CA THR A 231 -11.87 -3.22 3.63
C THR A 231 -10.66 -2.49 3.03
N LEU A 232 -10.12 -1.53 3.76
CA LEU A 232 -8.85 -0.91 3.42
C LEU A 232 -7.74 -1.70 4.11
N GLY A 233 -6.76 -2.17 3.36
CA GLY A 233 -5.65 -2.95 3.91
C GLY A 233 -4.31 -2.51 3.33
N GLY A 234 -3.25 -2.71 4.10
CA GLY A 234 -1.90 -2.47 3.64
C GLY A 234 -0.86 -3.11 4.55
N GLN A 235 0.34 -3.21 4.03
CA GLN A 235 1.49 -3.75 4.74
C GLN A 235 2.60 -2.69 4.82
N SER A 236 3.39 -2.66 5.92
CA SER A 236 4.49 -1.71 6.10
C SER A 236 4.02 -0.25 5.97
N ALA A 237 4.58 0.53 5.06
CA ALA A 237 4.11 1.90 4.78
C ALA A 237 2.62 1.95 4.42
N GLY A 238 2.10 1.00 3.63
CA GLY A 238 0.67 0.92 3.32
C GLY A 238 -0.20 0.66 4.55
N SER A 239 0.33 0.00 5.58
CA SER A 239 -0.33 -0.14 6.90
C SER A 239 -0.33 1.18 7.68
N VAL A 240 0.78 1.93 7.64
CA VAL A 240 0.87 3.28 8.24
C VAL A 240 -0.11 4.23 7.55
N ASP A 241 -0.21 4.18 6.22
CA ASP A 241 -1.18 4.97 5.46
C ASP A 241 -2.62 4.55 5.77
N THR A 242 -2.89 3.25 5.95
CA THR A 242 -4.19 2.75 6.44
C THR A 242 -4.54 3.37 7.79
N CYS A 243 -3.57 3.47 8.72
CA CYS A 243 -3.78 4.16 9.99
C CYS A 243 -4.05 5.66 9.79
N ALA A 244 -3.35 6.32 8.87
CA ALA A 244 -3.61 7.72 8.54
C ALA A 244 -5.04 7.91 8.03
N HIS A 245 -5.56 7.01 7.18
CA HIS A 245 -6.95 7.05 6.70
C HIS A 245 -7.97 6.79 7.81
N ILE A 246 -7.68 5.91 8.77
CA ILE A 246 -8.55 5.75 9.94
C ILE A 246 -8.66 7.07 10.73
N ALA A 247 -7.57 7.84 10.81
CA ALA A 247 -7.53 9.13 11.52
C ALA A 247 -7.97 10.34 10.65
N SER A 248 -8.20 10.12 9.37
CA SER A 248 -8.53 11.18 8.40
C SER A 248 -10.04 11.41 8.30
N PRO A 249 -10.55 12.62 8.54
CA PRO A 249 -11.98 12.93 8.37
C PRO A 249 -12.41 12.85 6.91
N THR A 250 -11.51 13.10 5.95
CA THR A 250 -11.81 13.04 4.51
C THR A 250 -11.90 11.62 3.95
N ALA A 251 -11.54 10.62 4.76
CA ALA A 251 -11.70 9.20 4.45
C ALA A 251 -12.97 8.59 5.06
N GLU A 252 -13.78 9.37 5.78
CA GLU A 252 -15.02 8.90 6.41
C GLU A 252 -15.97 8.28 5.39
N GLY A 253 -16.47 7.07 5.71
CA GLY A 253 -17.40 6.32 4.87
C GLY A 253 -16.80 5.71 3.59
N LEU A 254 -15.49 5.86 3.32
CA LEU A 254 -14.84 5.26 2.15
C LEU A 254 -14.51 3.77 2.37
N PHE A 255 -14.42 3.32 3.61
CA PHE A 255 -14.22 1.91 3.98
C PHE A 255 -14.95 1.57 5.28
N GLN A 256 -15.25 0.30 5.50
CA GLN A 256 -16.00 -0.20 6.66
C GLN A 256 -15.18 -1.13 7.54
N ARG A 257 -13.95 -1.50 7.12
CA ARG A 257 -13.02 -2.36 7.86
C ARG A 257 -11.59 -1.98 7.53
N ALA A 258 -10.65 -2.30 8.40
CA ALA A 258 -9.24 -2.07 8.16
C ALA A 258 -8.38 -3.32 8.41
N ILE A 259 -7.30 -3.47 7.64
CA ILE A 259 -6.27 -4.49 7.86
C ILE A 259 -4.91 -3.77 7.88
N GLN A 260 -4.21 -3.90 9.01
CA GLN A 260 -2.89 -3.32 9.21
C GLN A 260 -1.85 -4.42 9.42
N GLN A 261 -0.89 -4.53 8.53
CA GLN A 261 0.16 -5.54 8.57
C GLN A 261 1.53 -4.88 8.71
N SER A 262 2.24 -5.19 9.79
CA SER A 262 3.63 -4.75 10.01
C SER A 262 3.84 -3.24 9.88
N GLY A 263 2.86 -2.43 10.36
CA GLY A 263 2.92 -0.98 10.32
C GLY A 263 1.94 -0.37 11.32
N SER A 264 2.48 0.22 12.38
CA SER A 264 1.73 0.87 13.46
C SER A 264 1.50 2.35 13.20
N CYS A 265 0.44 2.91 13.77
CA CYS A 265 0.24 4.36 13.86
C CYS A 265 1.37 5.10 14.60
N ALA A 266 2.20 4.37 15.32
CA ALA A 266 3.38 4.87 16.01
C ALA A 266 4.68 4.33 15.40
N SER A 267 4.63 3.79 14.18
CA SER A 267 5.85 3.33 13.50
C SER A 267 6.86 4.46 13.44
N GLY A 268 8.05 4.19 13.95
CA GLY A 268 9.14 5.16 13.97
C GLY A 268 9.75 5.39 12.58
N GLY A 269 10.75 6.28 12.53
CA GLY A 269 11.47 6.61 11.30
C GLY A 269 10.72 7.62 10.44
N GLY A 270 11.04 7.68 9.14
CA GLY A 270 10.49 8.68 8.20
C GLY A 270 9.00 8.54 7.87
N LEU A 271 8.32 7.52 8.40
CA LEU A 271 6.89 7.29 8.20
C LEU A 271 6.00 7.87 9.32
N THR A 272 6.58 8.29 10.45
CA THR A 272 5.84 8.99 11.49
C THR A 272 5.39 10.35 10.95
N PRO A 273 4.09 10.70 11.04
CA PRO A 273 3.64 12.00 10.58
C PRO A 273 4.38 13.15 11.27
N LEU A 274 5.00 14.00 10.47
CA LEU A 274 5.59 15.25 10.94
C LEU A 274 4.51 16.30 11.15
N THR A 275 4.79 17.35 11.91
CA THR A 275 3.95 18.55 11.82
C THR A 275 4.11 19.19 10.45
N LEU A 276 3.10 19.92 9.96
CA LEU A 276 3.19 20.61 8.66
C LEU A 276 4.42 21.50 8.58
N GLY A 277 4.70 22.30 9.64
CA GLY A 277 5.87 23.18 9.65
C GLY A 277 7.20 22.41 9.59
N ALA A 278 7.33 21.26 10.26
CA ALA A 278 8.52 20.42 10.17
C ALA A 278 8.66 19.76 8.78
N ALA A 279 7.54 19.37 8.17
CA ALA A 279 7.52 18.83 6.82
C ALA A 279 7.87 19.91 5.77
N GLU A 280 7.39 21.13 5.94
CA GLU A 280 7.72 22.28 5.09
C GLU A 280 9.19 22.69 5.21
N GLN A 281 9.77 22.62 6.42
CA GLN A 281 11.20 22.86 6.59
C GLN A 281 12.01 21.81 5.81
N ARG A 282 11.69 20.52 5.98
CA ARG A 282 12.31 19.43 5.20
C ARG A 282 12.18 19.64 3.69
N GLY A 283 11.02 20.12 3.24
CA GLY A 283 10.81 20.42 1.82
C GLY A 283 11.58 21.63 1.33
N SER A 284 11.79 22.63 2.18
CA SER A 284 12.64 23.79 1.87
C SER A 284 14.11 23.39 1.76
N ASP A 285 14.59 22.52 2.65
CA ASP A 285 15.95 21.96 2.57
C ASP A 285 16.12 21.12 1.29
N PHE A 286 15.12 20.31 0.92
CA PHE A 286 15.10 19.57 -0.33
C PHE A 286 15.11 20.51 -1.54
N ALA A 287 14.28 21.56 -1.56
CA ALA A 287 14.22 22.54 -2.64
C ALA A 287 15.58 23.25 -2.83
N ALA A 288 16.23 23.62 -1.72
CA ALA A 288 17.57 24.21 -1.75
C ALA A 288 18.60 23.25 -2.35
N SER A 289 18.54 21.96 -2.01
CA SER A 289 19.47 20.93 -2.51
C SER A 289 19.40 20.70 -4.03
N VAL A 290 18.27 21.08 -4.65
CA VAL A 290 18.05 20.99 -6.11
C VAL A 290 18.04 22.36 -6.81
N GLY A 291 18.58 23.39 -6.16
CA GLY A 291 18.74 24.73 -6.76
C GLY A 291 17.45 25.57 -6.77
N CYS A 292 16.40 25.20 -6.02
CA CYS A 292 15.12 25.91 -5.93
C CYS A 292 14.92 26.61 -4.58
N ALA A 293 15.97 27.30 -4.07
CA ALA A 293 15.98 27.88 -2.73
C ALA A 293 15.13 29.15 -2.55
N ASP A 294 14.81 29.91 -3.62
CA ASP A 294 14.01 31.16 -3.51
C ASP A 294 12.52 30.78 -3.21
N PRO A 295 12.00 31.10 -2.02
CA PRO A 295 10.65 30.69 -1.63
C PRO A 295 9.54 31.26 -2.52
N ARG A 296 9.79 32.38 -3.24
CA ARG A 296 8.80 32.99 -4.14
C ARG A 296 8.66 32.24 -5.46
N THR A 297 9.71 31.54 -5.88
CA THR A 297 9.75 30.82 -7.17
C THR A 297 9.89 29.31 -6.98
N ALA A 298 10.07 28.82 -5.76
CA ALA A 298 10.35 27.41 -5.44
C ALA A 298 9.35 26.44 -6.08
N ALA A 299 8.04 26.69 -5.98
CA ALA A 299 7.02 25.82 -6.55
C ALA A 299 7.14 25.70 -8.08
N THR A 300 7.40 26.82 -8.78
CA THR A 300 7.59 26.85 -10.23
C THR A 300 8.91 26.18 -10.63
N CYS A 301 9.99 26.48 -9.90
CA CYS A 301 11.31 25.89 -10.09
C CYS A 301 11.24 24.36 -9.93
N LEU A 302 10.72 23.86 -8.84
CA LEU A 302 10.57 22.43 -8.57
C LEU A 302 9.73 21.72 -9.65
N ARG A 303 8.62 22.33 -10.12
CA ARG A 303 7.79 21.76 -11.19
C ARG A 303 8.50 21.69 -12.55
N ALA A 304 9.48 22.56 -12.79
CA ALA A 304 10.26 22.55 -14.01
C ALA A 304 11.34 21.47 -14.05
N LEU A 305 11.74 20.93 -12.89
CA LEU A 305 12.80 19.92 -12.82
C LEU A 305 12.34 18.58 -13.42
N PRO A 306 13.23 17.88 -14.14
CA PRO A 306 12.98 16.52 -14.60
C PRO A 306 12.72 15.57 -13.42
N THR A 307 11.78 14.64 -13.59
CA THR A 307 11.44 13.62 -12.58
C THR A 307 12.66 12.82 -12.12
N ALA A 308 13.56 12.46 -13.06
CA ALA A 308 14.79 11.73 -12.74
C ALA A 308 15.74 12.51 -11.83
N GLU A 309 15.75 13.84 -11.91
CA GLU A 309 16.53 14.69 -11.02
C GLU A 309 15.95 14.73 -9.61
N LEU A 310 14.64 14.91 -9.49
CA LEU A 310 13.94 14.85 -8.22
C LEU A 310 14.12 13.49 -7.53
N LEU A 311 14.07 12.38 -8.28
CA LEU A 311 14.30 11.05 -7.73
C LEU A 311 15.74 10.88 -7.23
N ARG A 312 16.74 11.37 -7.97
CA ARG A 312 18.14 11.32 -7.53
C ARG A 312 18.36 12.14 -6.25
N ALA A 313 17.77 13.31 -6.18
CA ALA A 313 17.83 14.17 -4.99
C ALA A 313 17.06 13.58 -3.79
N THR A 314 15.95 12.88 -4.04
CA THR A 314 15.22 12.14 -2.99
C THR A 314 16.10 11.05 -2.36
N GLY A 315 17.04 10.49 -3.14
CA GLY A 315 17.98 9.48 -2.65
C GLY A 315 17.37 8.08 -2.55
N SER A 316 18.07 7.18 -1.86
CA SER A 316 17.69 5.80 -1.63
C SER A 316 17.82 5.42 -0.14
N GLY A 317 17.25 4.29 0.25
CA GLY A 317 17.30 3.81 1.65
C GLY A 317 16.51 4.70 2.61
N ALA A 318 16.99 4.86 3.83
CA ALA A 318 16.29 5.62 4.88
C ALA A 318 16.09 7.11 4.52
N ALA A 319 16.98 7.71 3.74
CA ALA A 319 16.87 9.10 3.28
C ALA A 319 15.71 9.33 2.31
N SER A 320 15.30 8.29 1.56
CA SER A 320 14.18 8.36 0.62
C SER A 320 12.80 8.21 1.27
N LEU A 321 12.74 7.88 2.56
CA LEU A 321 11.48 7.70 3.27
C LEU A 321 10.79 9.05 3.47
N TRP A 322 9.65 9.21 2.83
CA TRP A 322 8.76 10.34 2.98
C TRP A 322 7.43 9.83 3.53
N GLY A 323 6.89 10.51 4.50
CA GLY A 323 5.64 10.13 5.15
C GLY A 323 4.63 11.26 5.18
N PRO A 324 3.43 10.95 5.67
CA PRO A 324 2.38 11.93 5.88
C PRO A 324 2.83 13.07 6.82
N ASN A 325 2.12 14.19 6.76
CA ASN A 325 2.24 15.23 7.75
C ASN A 325 0.88 15.57 8.36
N THR A 326 0.90 16.18 9.54
CA THR A 326 -0.32 16.70 10.14
C THR A 326 -0.61 18.09 9.58
N GLY A 327 -1.68 18.18 8.78
CA GLY A 327 -2.18 19.41 8.17
C GLY A 327 -3.69 19.49 8.30
N PRO A 328 -4.30 20.66 8.07
CA PRO A 328 -5.68 20.93 8.47
C PRO A 328 -6.74 20.04 7.80
N HIS A 329 -6.46 19.49 6.62
CA HIS A 329 -7.46 18.82 5.82
C HIS A 329 -7.37 17.29 5.88
N ILE A 330 -6.24 16.70 5.44
CA ILE A 330 -6.13 15.24 5.29
C ILE A 330 -5.90 14.56 6.64
N LEU A 331 -4.97 15.07 7.44
CA LEU A 331 -4.60 14.49 8.73
C LEU A 331 -4.49 15.60 9.81
N PRO A 332 -5.63 16.09 10.34
CA PRO A 332 -5.62 17.21 11.27
C PRO A 332 -4.93 16.92 12.60
N ARG A 333 -4.66 15.67 12.91
CA ARG A 333 -4.03 15.19 14.14
C ARG A 333 -3.16 13.99 13.87
N ALA A 334 -2.10 13.83 14.65
CA ALA A 334 -1.35 12.58 14.68
C ALA A 334 -2.32 11.41 15.00
N PRO A 335 -2.24 10.26 14.29
CA PRO A 335 -3.25 9.21 14.36
C PRO A 335 -3.55 8.71 15.79
N ARG A 336 -2.53 8.49 16.63
CA ARG A 336 -2.75 8.05 18.01
C ARG A 336 -3.49 9.09 18.86
N ARG A 337 -3.25 10.38 18.61
CA ARG A 337 -3.99 11.46 19.25
C ARG A 337 -5.44 11.49 18.80
N ALA A 338 -5.68 11.32 17.48
CA ALA A 338 -7.04 11.21 16.94
C ALA A 338 -7.81 10.05 17.59
N TRP A 339 -7.18 8.89 17.77
CA TRP A 339 -7.76 7.75 18.49
C TRP A 339 -8.08 8.07 19.95
N ALA A 340 -7.15 8.67 20.69
CA ALA A 340 -7.36 9.06 22.10
C ALA A 340 -8.54 10.02 22.24
N GLU A 341 -8.68 10.97 21.33
CA GLU A 341 -9.76 11.96 21.27
C GLU A 341 -11.08 11.41 20.68
N GLY A 342 -11.08 10.19 20.12
CA GLY A 342 -12.24 9.59 19.47
C GLY A 342 -12.62 10.21 18.13
N ARG A 343 -11.69 10.88 17.49
CA ARG A 343 -11.85 11.54 16.18
C ARG A 343 -11.28 10.65 15.08
N VAL A 344 -11.87 9.48 14.91
CA VAL A 344 -11.42 8.44 13.98
C VAL A 344 -12.60 7.74 13.31
N ASN A 345 -12.36 7.18 12.16
CA ASN A 345 -13.23 6.23 11.48
C ASN A 345 -13.11 4.87 12.20
N ALA A 346 -13.80 4.71 13.33
CA ALA A 346 -13.71 3.52 14.18
C ALA A 346 -14.39 2.34 13.47
N VAL A 347 -13.59 1.49 12.83
CA VAL A 347 -14.03 0.31 12.09
C VAL A 347 -13.40 -0.96 12.67
N PRO A 348 -14.02 -2.15 12.50
CA PRO A 348 -13.37 -3.41 12.81
C PRO A 348 -11.99 -3.49 12.17
N THR A 349 -10.97 -3.87 12.95
CA THR A 349 -9.57 -3.87 12.49
C THR A 349 -8.90 -5.21 12.76
N LEU A 350 -8.24 -5.75 11.73
CA LEU A 350 -7.28 -6.83 11.83
C LEU A 350 -5.89 -6.19 11.87
N ASN A 351 -5.13 -6.39 12.96
CA ASN A 351 -3.86 -5.72 13.19
C ASN A 351 -2.80 -6.71 13.66
N GLY A 352 -1.61 -6.66 13.08
CA GLY A 352 -0.52 -7.54 13.49
C GLY A 352 0.80 -7.26 12.81
N ASN A 353 1.74 -8.12 13.11
CA ASN A 353 3.12 -8.05 12.65
C ASN A 353 3.68 -9.46 12.43
N THR A 354 4.87 -9.53 11.83
CA THR A 354 5.67 -10.75 11.80
C THR A 354 6.55 -10.84 13.05
N HIS A 355 6.91 -12.06 13.47
CA HIS A 355 7.67 -12.28 14.71
C HIS A 355 9.10 -11.72 14.63
N ASP A 356 9.75 -11.84 13.48
CA ASP A 356 11.16 -11.50 13.29
C ASP A 356 11.36 -10.25 12.40
N GLU A 357 10.48 -9.27 12.51
CA GLU A 357 10.37 -8.10 11.61
C GLU A 357 11.72 -7.53 11.15
N TYR A 358 12.60 -7.24 12.08
CA TYR A 358 13.81 -6.48 11.76
C TYR A 358 14.94 -7.34 11.20
N ARG A 359 14.80 -8.67 11.16
CA ARG A 359 15.82 -9.55 10.55
C ARG A 359 16.02 -9.26 9.07
N TYR A 360 14.97 -8.89 8.35
CA TYR A 360 15.08 -8.41 6.96
C TYR A 360 15.98 -7.17 6.85
N PHE A 361 15.73 -6.16 7.69
CA PHE A 361 16.50 -4.92 7.66
C PHE A 361 17.93 -5.13 8.15
N THR A 362 18.16 -6.00 9.12
CA THR A 362 19.51 -6.37 9.56
C THR A 362 20.26 -7.10 8.44
N ALA A 363 19.63 -8.07 7.78
CA ALA A 363 20.23 -8.74 6.62
C ALA A 363 20.57 -7.74 5.52
N LEU A 364 19.68 -6.82 5.20
CA LEU A 364 19.91 -5.83 4.15
C LEU A 364 20.99 -4.81 4.53
N TYR A 365 20.82 -4.12 5.66
CA TYR A 365 21.65 -2.95 5.98
C TYR A 365 22.94 -3.30 6.73
N VAL A 366 22.99 -4.43 7.43
CA VAL A 366 24.19 -4.87 8.17
C VAL A 366 24.98 -5.89 7.36
N ASP A 367 24.34 -7.00 6.94
CA ASP A 367 25.07 -8.07 6.26
C ASP A 367 25.48 -7.69 4.83
N LEU A 368 24.54 -7.17 4.02
CA LEU A 368 24.77 -6.97 2.59
C LEU A 368 25.38 -5.60 2.28
N LEU A 369 24.90 -4.53 2.92
CA LEU A 369 25.35 -3.17 2.64
C LEU A 369 26.36 -2.66 3.67
N GLY A 370 26.34 -3.18 4.90
CA GLY A 370 27.19 -2.75 6.01
C GLY A 370 28.54 -3.46 6.10
N GLY A 371 28.79 -4.46 5.25
CA GLY A 371 30.10 -5.13 5.16
C GLY A 371 30.30 -6.32 6.08
N GLY A 372 29.23 -6.87 6.65
CA GLY A 372 29.28 -8.15 7.36
C GLY A 372 28.62 -8.16 8.75
N PRO A 373 28.74 -9.27 9.49
CA PRO A 373 28.03 -9.45 10.74
C PRO A 373 28.54 -8.54 11.86
N LEU A 374 27.64 -8.20 12.77
CA LEU A 374 27.99 -7.47 13.98
C LEU A 374 28.84 -8.33 14.91
N THR A 375 29.82 -7.69 15.54
CA THR A 375 30.49 -8.20 16.75
C THR A 375 29.72 -7.72 17.99
N PRO A 376 29.95 -8.31 19.17
CA PRO A 376 29.36 -7.78 20.42
C PRO A 376 29.68 -6.30 20.65
N ALA A 377 30.88 -5.84 20.27
CA ALA A 377 31.29 -4.45 20.40
C ALA A 377 30.55 -3.53 19.43
N SER A 378 30.44 -3.90 18.14
CA SER A 378 29.71 -3.09 17.16
C SER A 378 28.20 -3.08 17.43
N TYR A 379 27.63 -4.17 17.93
CA TYR A 379 26.25 -4.22 18.43
C TYR A 379 26.04 -3.20 19.54
N ALA A 380 26.90 -3.21 20.57
CA ALA A 380 26.81 -2.27 21.68
C ALA A 380 26.95 -0.81 21.20
N ALA A 381 27.85 -0.55 20.26
CA ALA A 381 28.02 0.79 19.67
C ALA A 381 26.77 1.26 18.92
N LEU A 382 26.14 0.40 18.10
CA LEU A 382 24.89 0.73 17.41
C LEU A 382 23.74 0.99 18.39
N ILE A 383 23.61 0.19 19.44
CA ILE A 383 22.62 0.45 20.50
C ILE A 383 22.90 1.79 21.20
N GLY A 384 24.18 2.10 21.45
CA GLY A 384 24.59 3.40 21.99
C GLY A 384 24.14 4.56 21.15
N LEU A 385 24.38 4.49 19.82
CA LEU A 385 23.95 5.51 18.86
C LEU A 385 22.42 5.65 18.76
N GLN A 386 21.69 4.55 18.84
CA GLN A 386 20.23 4.56 18.68
C GLN A 386 19.48 4.99 19.95
N HIS A 387 20.03 4.70 21.13
CA HIS A 387 19.29 4.82 22.38
C HIS A 387 19.89 5.78 23.42
N GLY A 388 21.12 6.30 23.16
CA GLY A 388 21.74 7.28 24.05
C GLY A 388 21.78 6.81 25.51
N ASP A 389 21.25 7.60 26.42
CA ASP A 389 21.21 7.31 27.87
C ASP A 389 20.48 6.00 28.22
N ARG A 390 19.60 5.51 27.34
CA ARG A 390 18.90 4.24 27.55
C ARG A 390 19.70 3.01 27.07
N ALA A 391 20.85 3.21 26.42
CA ALA A 391 21.62 2.12 25.81
C ALA A 391 21.97 1.01 26.80
N ALA A 392 22.43 1.35 28.00
CA ALA A 392 22.76 0.38 29.04
C ALA A 392 21.55 -0.50 29.43
N ALA A 393 20.37 0.08 29.56
CA ALA A 393 19.14 -0.65 29.87
C ALA A 393 18.71 -1.55 28.72
N VAL A 394 18.88 -1.11 27.46
CA VAL A 394 18.60 -1.92 26.26
C VAL A 394 19.56 -3.12 26.21
N LEU A 395 20.87 -2.89 26.37
CA LEU A 395 21.88 -3.98 26.38
C LEU A 395 21.67 -4.97 27.52
N HIS A 396 21.18 -4.51 28.67
CA HIS A 396 20.79 -5.40 29.77
C HIS A 396 19.58 -6.27 29.44
N THR A 397 18.57 -5.70 28.76
CA THR A 397 17.35 -6.42 28.36
C THR A 397 17.60 -7.37 27.19
N TYR A 398 18.51 -7.02 26.27
CA TYR A 398 18.87 -7.77 25.09
C TYR A 398 20.39 -8.04 25.04
N PRO A 399 20.96 -8.79 25.99
CA PRO A 399 22.40 -9.06 25.96
C PRO A 399 22.74 -9.93 24.74
N ALA A 400 23.81 -9.58 24.02
CA ALA A 400 24.23 -10.32 22.83
C ALA A 400 24.44 -11.83 23.08
N SER A 401 24.82 -12.20 24.31
CA SER A 401 25.03 -13.59 24.73
C SER A 401 23.74 -14.42 24.87
N ALA A 402 22.58 -13.79 24.94
CA ALA A 402 21.28 -14.47 24.98
C ALA A 402 20.77 -14.86 23.59
N TYR A 403 21.42 -14.40 22.53
CA TYR A 403 21.02 -14.64 21.14
C TYR A 403 22.09 -15.45 20.39
N PRO A 404 21.70 -16.22 19.36
CA PRO A 404 22.65 -16.96 18.53
C PRO A 404 23.73 -16.09 17.86
N SER A 405 23.44 -14.81 17.63
CA SER A 405 24.40 -13.83 17.12
C SER A 405 24.02 -12.40 17.52
N PRO A 406 24.99 -11.44 17.51
CA PRO A 406 24.71 -10.03 17.73
C PRO A 406 23.73 -9.43 16.70
N ASN A 407 23.69 -9.93 15.45
CA ASN A 407 22.70 -9.54 14.44
C ASN A 407 21.27 -9.86 14.90
N LEU A 408 21.07 -11.03 15.51
CA LEU A 408 19.75 -11.44 16.01
C LEU A 408 19.34 -10.65 17.26
N ALA A 409 20.30 -10.33 18.14
CA ALA A 409 20.04 -9.42 19.27
C ALA A 409 19.60 -8.03 18.77
N TYR A 410 20.32 -7.46 17.80
CA TYR A 410 19.99 -6.19 17.17
C TYR A 410 18.62 -6.21 16.48
N SER A 411 18.32 -7.33 15.80
CA SER A 411 17.02 -7.54 15.16
C SER A 411 15.89 -7.59 16.19
N ALA A 412 16.06 -8.28 17.32
CA ALA A 412 15.06 -8.37 18.38
C ALA A 412 14.74 -6.99 18.99
N VAL A 413 15.77 -6.20 19.33
CA VAL A 413 15.61 -4.82 19.83
C VAL A 413 14.72 -4.00 18.91
N ASN A 414 15.04 -4.01 17.61
CA ASN A 414 14.33 -3.18 16.64
C ASN A 414 12.97 -3.77 16.25
N THR A 415 12.78 -5.09 16.26
CA THR A 415 11.46 -5.73 16.10
C THR A 415 10.52 -5.25 17.20
N ASP A 416 10.95 -5.38 18.44
CA ASP A 416 10.10 -5.08 19.61
C ASP A 416 9.77 -3.60 19.70
N GLN A 417 10.78 -2.76 19.52
CA GLN A 417 10.61 -1.30 19.63
C GLN A 417 9.78 -0.70 18.51
N ARG A 418 9.96 -1.16 17.27
CA ARG A 418 9.42 -0.48 16.08
C ARG A 418 8.15 -1.10 15.53
N PHE A 419 7.93 -2.40 15.80
CA PHE A 419 6.81 -3.16 15.22
C PHE A 419 5.93 -3.81 16.27
N ALA A 420 6.43 -4.81 16.99
CA ALA A 420 5.62 -5.66 17.85
C ALA A 420 4.92 -4.88 18.98
N CYS A 421 5.68 -4.16 19.79
CA CYS A 421 5.08 -3.43 20.92
C CYS A 421 4.23 -2.23 20.50
N PRO A 422 4.58 -1.45 19.45
CA PRO A 422 3.67 -0.49 18.85
C PRO A 422 2.37 -1.10 18.32
N ALA A 423 2.42 -2.24 17.59
CA ALA A 423 1.23 -2.92 17.08
C ALA A 423 0.30 -3.40 18.21
N ARG A 424 0.89 -3.96 19.28
CA ARG A 424 0.13 -4.33 20.49
C ARG A 424 -0.51 -3.09 21.14
N ALA A 425 0.21 -1.99 21.27
CA ALA A 425 -0.31 -0.76 21.84
C ALA A 425 -1.48 -0.19 21.02
N ASP A 426 -1.37 -0.25 19.69
CA ASP A 426 -2.45 0.16 18.79
C ASP A 426 -3.66 -0.79 18.89
N SER A 427 -3.45 -2.12 18.94
CA SER A 427 -4.53 -3.08 19.15
C SER A 427 -5.33 -2.79 20.42
N ARG A 428 -4.64 -2.47 21.52
CA ARG A 428 -5.28 -2.08 22.80
C ARG A 428 -6.05 -0.77 22.68
N LEU A 429 -5.51 0.19 21.95
CA LEU A 429 -6.16 1.49 21.72
C LEU A 429 -7.40 1.33 20.84
N TYR A 430 -7.31 0.59 19.74
CA TYR A 430 -8.42 0.34 18.82
C TYR A 430 -9.56 -0.42 19.48
N ALA A 431 -9.23 -1.41 20.31
CA ALA A 431 -10.20 -2.22 21.05
C ALA A 431 -11.09 -1.42 22.01
N THR A 432 -10.75 -0.17 22.30
CA THR A 432 -11.62 0.73 23.09
C THR A 432 -12.83 1.22 22.34
N ARG A 433 -12.84 1.11 20.98
CA ARG A 433 -13.88 1.72 20.13
C ARG A 433 -14.45 0.78 19.06
N ALA A 434 -13.70 -0.24 18.66
CA ALA A 434 -14.11 -1.16 17.59
C ALA A 434 -13.60 -2.58 17.87
N PRO A 435 -14.18 -3.62 17.25
CA PRO A 435 -13.64 -4.97 17.30
C PRO A 435 -12.25 -5.04 16.70
N VAL A 436 -11.29 -5.65 17.42
CA VAL A 436 -9.92 -5.87 16.96
C VAL A 436 -9.60 -7.34 16.99
N TYR A 437 -8.88 -7.79 15.97
CA TYR A 437 -8.31 -9.13 15.86
C TYR A 437 -6.80 -8.97 15.67
N ALA A 438 -6.04 -9.25 16.74
CA ALA A 438 -4.59 -9.15 16.73
C ALA A 438 -3.95 -10.45 16.28
N TYR A 439 -2.88 -10.38 15.47
CA TYR A 439 -2.12 -11.56 15.05
C TYR A 439 -0.60 -11.34 15.09
N GLU A 440 0.11 -12.46 15.09
CA GLU A 440 1.52 -12.55 14.82
C GLU A 440 1.77 -13.66 13.80
N PHE A 441 2.39 -13.33 12.68
CA PHE A 441 2.88 -14.31 11.72
C PHE A 441 4.21 -14.87 12.19
N HIS A 442 4.30 -16.19 12.35
CA HIS A 442 5.42 -16.86 12.98
C HIS A 442 5.84 -18.14 12.22
N ASP A 443 6.27 -17.98 10.96
CA ASP A 443 6.92 -19.04 10.21
C ASP A 443 8.44 -18.85 10.23
N PRO A 444 9.20 -19.64 11.04
CA PRO A 444 10.65 -19.51 11.11
C PRO A 444 11.37 -19.93 9.83
N GLN A 445 10.66 -20.55 8.88
CA GLN A 445 11.18 -21.01 7.58
C GLN A 445 10.47 -20.31 6.41
N ALA A 446 9.95 -19.08 6.62
CA ALA A 446 9.38 -18.31 5.54
C ALA A 446 10.38 -18.13 4.38
N PRO A 447 9.94 -18.28 3.10
CA PRO A 447 10.84 -18.15 1.97
C PRO A 447 11.52 -16.78 1.95
N PRO A 448 12.85 -16.69 1.94
CA PRO A 448 13.55 -15.41 2.02
C PRO A 448 13.44 -14.62 0.71
N PHE A 449 13.40 -13.28 0.81
CA PHE A 449 13.42 -12.38 -0.34
C PHE A 449 14.84 -12.05 -0.80
N ILE A 450 15.79 -12.04 0.13
CA ILE A 450 17.19 -11.68 -0.11
C ILE A 450 18.13 -12.71 0.50
N PRO A 451 19.38 -12.83 0.01
CA PRO A 451 20.41 -13.57 0.70
C PRO A 451 20.64 -13.01 2.12
N ALA A 452 20.83 -13.89 3.08
CA ALA A 452 21.05 -13.49 4.49
C ALA A 452 22.12 -14.41 5.12
N PRO A 453 23.40 -14.25 4.75
CA PRO A 453 24.44 -15.20 5.12
C PRO A 453 24.72 -15.25 6.63
N HIS A 454 24.44 -14.17 7.36
CA HIS A 454 24.71 -14.06 8.79
C HIS A 454 23.45 -13.75 9.63
N THR A 455 22.30 -13.46 8.99
CA THR A 455 21.05 -13.16 9.66
C THR A 455 19.93 -14.07 9.14
N PRO A 456 19.75 -15.28 9.72
CA PRO A 456 18.59 -16.12 9.39
C PRO A 456 17.30 -15.32 9.49
N GLN A 457 16.55 -15.23 8.37
CA GLN A 457 15.44 -14.26 8.29
C GLN A 457 14.23 -14.64 9.15
N GLY A 458 13.91 -15.94 9.27
CA GLY A 458 12.74 -16.37 10.04
C GLY A 458 11.44 -15.79 9.51
N ALA A 459 10.54 -15.39 10.39
CA ALA A 459 9.31 -14.66 10.06
C ALA A 459 9.63 -13.16 9.91
N PHE A 460 10.35 -12.79 8.87
CA PHE A 460 10.88 -11.46 8.63
C PHE A 460 9.80 -10.50 8.08
N HIS A 461 10.11 -9.19 8.05
CA HIS A 461 9.21 -8.15 7.52
C HIS A 461 8.69 -8.46 6.12
N ALA A 462 7.37 -8.45 5.94
CA ALA A 462 6.65 -8.76 4.70
C ALA A 462 6.64 -10.24 4.28
N SER A 463 7.20 -11.16 5.08
CA SER A 463 7.22 -12.60 4.73
C SER A 463 5.82 -13.22 4.66
N GLU A 464 4.85 -12.68 5.38
CA GLU A 464 3.44 -13.12 5.36
C GLU A 464 2.74 -12.82 4.03
N LEU A 465 3.27 -11.89 3.23
CA LEU A 465 2.67 -11.51 1.95
C LEU A 465 2.61 -12.67 0.96
N ALA A 466 3.64 -13.54 0.93
CA ALA A 466 3.67 -14.73 0.08
C ALA A 466 2.56 -15.74 0.41
N TYR A 467 1.92 -15.64 1.59
CA TYR A 467 0.80 -16.49 2.00
C TYR A 467 -0.57 -15.91 1.64
N LEU A 468 -0.62 -14.66 1.26
CA LEU A 468 -1.84 -13.94 0.87
C LEU A 468 -1.90 -13.62 -0.62
N PHE A 469 -0.75 -13.27 -1.19
CA PHE A 469 -0.58 -12.90 -2.59
C PHE A 469 0.43 -13.85 -3.23
N PRO A 470 0.03 -14.72 -4.16
CA PRO A 470 0.95 -15.60 -4.87
C PRO A 470 2.12 -14.84 -5.48
N MET A 471 3.31 -15.39 -5.33
CA MET A 471 4.56 -14.85 -5.87
C MET A 471 5.27 -15.95 -6.64
N ASP A 472 5.41 -15.81 -7.97
CA ASP A 472 5.98 -16.84 -8.84
C ASP A 472 7.41 -17.24 -8.48
N SER A 473 8.19 -16.31 -7.91
CA SER A 473 9.56 -16.52 -7.48
C SER A 473 9.70 -17.33 -6.19
N LEU A 474 8.62 -17.52 -5.41
CA LEU A 474 8.63 -18.17 -4.12
C LEU A 474 7.83 -19.47 -4.12
N ARG A 475 8.36 -20.51 -3.47
CA ARG A 475 7.71 -21.82 -3.37
C ARG A 475 7.39 -22.15 -1.92
N LEU A 476 6.10 -22.24 -1.62
CA LEU A 476 5.62 -22.67 -0.31
C LEU A 476 5.65 -24.20 -0.20
N THR A 477 6.10 -24.72 0.94
CA THR A 477 6.00 -26.12 1.32
C THR A 477 4.52 -26.54 1.53
N PRO A 478 4.21 -27.84 1.61
CA PRO A 478 2.84 -28.28 1.91
C PRO A 478 2.27 -27.71 3.22
N ALA A 479 3.08 -27.56 4.27
CA ALA A 479 2.67 -26.98 5.54
C ALA A 479 2.38 -25.47 5.40
N GLN A 480 3.25 -24.75 4.72
CA GLN A 480 3.07 -23.33 4.41
C GLN A 480 1.84 -23.07 3.52
N ARG A 481 1.57 -23.94 2.54
CA ARG A 481 0.33 -23.86 1.75
C ARG A 481 -0.94 -24.07 2.57
N ARG A 482 -0.91 -24.94 3.59
CA ARG A 482 -2.04 -25.07 4.53
C ARG A 482 -2.23 -23.81 5.37
N LEU A 483 -1.15 -23.20 5.83
CA LEU A 483 -1.20 -21.90 6.51
C LEU A 483 -1.74 -20.80 5.59
N SER A 484 -1.26 -20.70 4.35
CA SER A 484 -1.76 -19.77 3.33
C SER A 484 -3.26 -19.94 3.11
N ALA A 485 -3.75 -21.18 3.00
CA ALA A 485 -5.17 -21.48 2.87
C ALA A 485 -6.00 -21.01 4.09
N THR A 486 -5.43 -21.11 5.29
CA THR A 486 -6.05 -20.62 6.54
C THR A 486 -6.05 -19.09 6.59
N MET A 487 -4.91 -18.46 6.28
CA MET A 487 -4.77 -16.99 6.28
C MET A 487 -5.70 -16.35 5.24
N THR A 488 -5.71 -16.84 4.00
CA THR A 488 -6.62 -16.33 2.96
C THR A 488 -8.10 -16.51 3.35
N ALA A 489 -8.45 -17.57 4.07
CA ALA A 489 -9.80 -17.76 4.59
C ALA A 489 -10.15 -16.73 5.68
N TYR A 490 -9.25 -16.44 6.62
CA TYR A 490 -9.42 -15.40 7.63
C TYR A 490 -9.58 -14.01 7.01
N TRP A 491 -8.69 -13.61 6.11
CA TRP A 491 -8.72 -12.30 5.45
C TRP A 491 -9.99 -12.10 4.63
N ALA A 492 -10.37 -13.11 3.85
CA ALA A 492 -11.61 -13.07 3.06
C ALA A 492 -12.86 -12.97 3.94
N ARG A 493 -12.90 -13.73 5.03
CA ARG A 493 -14.03 -13.67 5.95
C ARG A 493 -14.10 -12.35 6.68
N PHE A 494 -12.95 -11.84 7.16
CA PHE A 494 -12.88 -10.52 7.77
C PHE A 494 -13.33 -9.43 6.80
N ALA A 495 -12.89 -9.47 5.55
CA ALA A 495 -13.34 -8.54 4.52
C ALA A 495 -14.87 -8.62 4.30
N ALA A 496 -15.46 -9.79 4.42
CA ALA A 496 -16.90 -9.97 4.26
C ALA A 496 -17.73 -9.49 5.47
N THR A 497 -17.25 -9.73 6.70
CA THR A 497 -18.08 -9.63 7.91
C THR A 497 -17.51 -8.71 8.99
N GLY A 498 -16.22 -8.38 8.98
CA GLY A 498 -15.50 -7.74 10.08
C GLY A 498 -15.10 -8.71 11.19
N ASP A 499 -15.30 -10.02 10.97
CA ASP A 499 -14.93 -11.11 11.88
C ASP A 499 -14.20 -12.19 11.06
N PRO A 500 -12.95 -12.59 11.41
CA PRO A 500 -12.21 -13.62 10.68
C PRO A 500 -12.74 -15.03 10.90
N ASN A 501 -13.55 -15.26 11.94
CA ASN A 501 -13.99 -16.58 12.37
C ASN A 501 -14.94 -17.28 11.39
N GLY A 502 -14.78 -18.58 11.26
CA GLY A 502 -15.62 -19.44 10.44
C GLY A 502 -15.50 -20.91 10.80
N SER A 503 -16.39 -21.74 10.27
CA SER A 503 -16.50 -23.16 10.64
C SER A 503 -15.29 -24.04 10.25
N ARG A 504 -14.39 -23.55 9.43
CA ARG A 504 -13.26 -24.33 8.88
C ARG A 504 -11.89 -23.75 9.24
N THR A 505 -11.85 -22.80 10.16
CA THR A 505 -10.61 -22.20 10.66
C THR A 505 -10.58 -22.27 12.18
N PRO A 506 -9.40 -22.38 12.82
CA PRO A 506 -9.28 -22.25 14.27
C PRO A 506 -9.90 -20.96 14.77
N ALA A 507 -10.42 -20.97 16.00
CA ALA A 507 -11.03 -19.78 16.58
C ALA A 507 -9.99 -18.68 16.80
N TRP A 508 -10.33 -17.47 16.36
CA TRP A 508 -9.52 -16.27 16.54
C TRP A 508 -10.26 -15.31 17.48
N PRO A 509 -9.91 -15.23 18.76
CA PRO A 509 -10.62 -14.39 19.71
C PRO A 509 -10.36 -12.90 19.43
N ARG A 510 -11.38 -12.07 19.73
CA ARG A 510 -11.19 -10.62 19.73
C ARG A 510 -10.09 -10.23 20.71
N HIS A 511 -9.26 -9.29 20.30
CA HIS A 511 -8.29 -8.68 21.18
C HIS A 511 -8.99 -7.73 22.16
N THR A 512 -8.69 -7.87 23.45
CA THR A 512 -9.19 -6.98 24.52
C THR A 512 -8.01 -6.60 25.41
N ALA A 513 -8.01 -5.38 25.94
CA ALA A 513 -6.91 -4.93 26.79
C ALA A 513 -6.61 -5.85 27.99
N PRO A 514 -7.61 -6.39 28.74
CA PRO A 514 -7.33 -7.34 29.82
C PRO A 514 -6.89 -8.72 29.30
N GLY A 515 -7.45 -9.18 28.17
CA GLY A 515 -7.17 -10.51 27.63
C GLY A 515 -5.87 -10.62 26.87
N ASP A 516 -5.44 -9.54 26.25
CA ASP A 516 -4.18 -9.37 25.49
C ASP A 516 -3.84 -10.55 24.55
N ARG A 517 -4.87 -11.12 23.92
CA ARG A 517 -4.77 -12.30 23.07
C ARG A 517 -4.34 -11.93 21.66
N VAL A 518 -3.31 -12.60 21.18
CA VAL A 518 -2.77 -12.47 19.82
C VAL A 518 -2.82 -13.83 19.14
N GLN A 519 -3.32 -13.92 17.91
CA GLN A 519 -3.39 -15.14 17.13
C GLN A 519 -2.04 -15.44 16.50
N VAL A 520 -1.40 -16.52 16.90
CA VAL A 520 -0.19 -17.01 16.23
C VAL A 520 -0.60 -17.69 14.93
N LEU A 521 0.07 -17.32 13.84
CA LEU A 521 -0.11 -17.86 12.50
C LEU A 521 1.20 -18.55 12.07
N ALA A 522 1.34 -19.83 12.37
CA ALA A 522 2.50 -20.66 12.05
C ALA A 522 2.10 -21.92 11.28
N PRO A 523 2.98 -22.51 10.45
CA PRO A 523 2.67 -23.71 9.66
C PRO A 523 2.24 -24.93 10.47
N ASP A 524 2.73 -25.03 11.69
CA ASP A 524 2.45 -26.11 12.64
C ASP A 524 1.40 -25.74 13.70
N ARG A 525 1.11 -24.42 13.86
CA ARG A 525 0.24 -23.92 14.91
C ARG A 525 -0.55 -22.68 14.49
N VAL A 526 -1.86 -22.75 14.53
CA VAL A 526 -2.75 -21.59 14.44
C VAL A 526 -3.59 -21.54 15.71
N ALA A 527 -3.20 -20.72 16.68
CA ALA A 527 -3.84 -20.65 18.00
C ALA A 527 -3.55 -19.31 18.69
N PRO A 528 -4.44 -18.83 19.59
CA PRO A 528 -4.16 -17.63 20.36
C PRO A 528 -3.10 -17.85 21.43
N THR A 529 -2.35 -16.79 21.72
CA THR A 529 -1.39 -16.70 22.84
C THR A 529 -1.65 -15.46 23.69
N THR A 530 -1.24 -15.50 24.94
CA THR A 530 -1.13 -14.35 25.85
C THR A 530 0.33 -13.99 26.14
N GLY A 531 1.28 -14.77 25.59
CA GLY A 531 2.71 -14.61 25.81
C GLY A 531 3.38 -13.48 25.01
N PHE A 532 2.70 -12.92 24.00
CA PHE A 532 3.25 -11.93 23.07
C PHE A 532 3.98 -10.77 23.75
N ALA A 533 3.39 -10.19 24.79
CA ALA A 533 3.99 -9.04 25.48
C ALA A 533 5.28 -9.39 26.24
N ALA A 534 5.40 -10.61 26.74
CA ALA A 534 6.59 -11.09 27.42
C ALA A 534 7.68 -11.45 26.40
N ASP A 535 7.31 -12.12 25.31
CA ASP A 535 8.20 -12.53 24.21
C ASP A 535 8.92 -11.33 23.58
N HIS A 536 8.15 -10.26 23.33
CA HIS A 536 8.64 -9.01 22.76
C HIS A 536 9.06 -7.94 23.78
N HIS A 537 9.26 -8.28 25.03
CA HIS A 537 9.69 -7.32 26.08
C HIS A 537 8.87 -6.03 26.12
N CYS A 538 7.56 -6.08 25.82
CA CYS A 538 6.75 -4.88 25.64
C CYS A 538 6.57 -4.06 26.94
N ALA A 539 6.79 -4.65 28.11
CA ALA A 539 6.84 -3.90 29.37
C ALA A 539 8.01 -2.90 29.40
N PHE A 540 9.16 -3.27 28.82
CA PHE A 540 10.33 -2.39 28.71
C PHE A 540 10.11 -1.23 27.72
N TRP A 541 9.37 -1.46 26.63
CA TRP A 541 9.10 -0.47 25.58
C TRP A 541 7.85 0.38 25.84
N SER A 542 7.03 0.01 26.81
CA SER A 542 5.85 0.81 27.16
C SER A 542 6.29 2.13 27.78
N PRO A 543 5.73 3.28 27.37
CA PRO A 543 6.03 4.54 28.03
C PRO A 543 5.58 4.47 29.50
N SER A 544 6.48 4.79 30.42
CA SER A 544 6.13 4.93 31.84
C SER A 544 5.02 5.96 32.01
N PRO A 545 4.06 5.76 32.95
CA PRO A 545 3.04 6.77 33.24
C PRO A 545 3.62 8.16 33.56
N ALA A 546 4.85 8.21 34.07
CA ALA A 546 5.55 9.46 34.39
C ALA A 546 6.04 10.25 33.16
N SER A 547 6.14 9.63 31.97
CA SER A 547 6.61 10.31 30.75
C SER A 547 5.49 10.97 29.93
N ARG A 548 4.25 10.97 30.41
CA ARG A 548 3.10 11.57 29.70
C ARG A 548 2.98 13.10 29.86
N THR A 549 3.88 13.73 30.57
CA THR A 549 3.77 15.15 30.93
C THR A 549 4.71 16.10 30.22
N THR A 550 5.31 15.77 29.10
CA THR A 550 6.00 16.80 28.28
C THR A 550 6.11 16.34 26.84
N VAL A 551 5.08 16.59 26.02
CA VAL A 551 5.27 16.85 24.59
C VAL A 551 4.59 18.18 24.32
N PRO A 552 5.35 19.23 23.99
CA PRO A 552 4.79 20.51 23.57
C PRO A 552 4.06 20.42 22.23
#